data_8e4bdfd4a5b0a39afea656b409a6ff20
#
_entry.id   8e4bdfd4a5b0a39afea656b409a6ff20
#
_cell.length_a   1.000
_cell.length_b   1.000
_cell.length_c   1.000
_cell.angle_alpha   90.00
_cell.angle_beta   90.00
_cell.angle_gamma   90.00
#
_symmetry.space_group_name_H-M   'P 1'
#
loop_
_entity.id
_entity.type
_entity.pdbx_description
1 polymer ?
#
loop_
_entity_poly.entity_id
_entity_poly.type
_entity_poly.pdbx_seq_one_letter_code
_entity_poly.pdbx_strand_id
1 'polypeptide(L)'
;MSKTKKIIFAVACVAIVIVLAVAGITGGAMKTAPCINCDGTGIVAEEGCKVCEETGIFKEATCEYCHGTKVVQNVVCDECHGTGQVRASFWALVPPVIAIALALITKEVYSSLFIGIVAGALLGANFKFTGTMDFITGDGLTSAVADNAGILIFLVVLGIIVSLINKAGGSAAFGEWAGKHIKSRTGAMLATFALGVLIFIDDYFNCLTVGSVMRPVTDRHNVSRAKLSYLIDATAAPICMIAPISSWAAAVSSYANEGEGLSLFIRAIPYNFYSLLTLVFIIAITLMKFDYGTMRIHEVNAKQKGDLYTSGDKAEVADDGHSSKGKVVDLVLPIVVLIACCIFALVYVGGIFDGESFIDSFSNTDAFVGLPWGSIIALVFTIAFLCLREVITFKEAMDAVPKGFLAMVPAILILTFATALKNMTGVLGSKPFVADAMTNVADNFQMFLPAIIFLVACFISFATGTSWGTFGILIPIVMTIFEAGDPLQIIGMSACLAGSVCGDHCSPISDTTIMYSAGGQCNHLNHVSTQIPYAVSVAVISFVMYIISGVVQNIAIALPVAVILTVGFLFIMKMVVTKKYGKENI
;
A
#
# COMPACT_ATOMS: atom_id res chain seq x y z
N MET A 1 28.47 -12.68 3.25
CA MET A 1 27.60 -13.89 3.15
C MET A 1 28.32 -15.13 3.68
N SER A 2 27.67 -15.90 4.54
CA SER A 2 28.20 -17.20 5.00
C SER A 2 28.30 -18.20 3.83
N LYS A 3 29.12 -19.25 3.97
CA LYS A 3 29.28 -20.28 2.92
C LYS A 3 27.94 -20.93 2.53
N THR A 4 27.07 -21.16 3.50
CA THR A 4 25.71 -21.68 3.32
C THR A 4 24.83 -20.71 2.49
N LYS A 5 24.88 -19.40 2.77
CA LYS A 5 24.12 -18.40 1.99
C LYS A 5 24.59 -18.28 0.54
N LYS A 6 25.90 -18.44 0.27
CA LYS A 6 26.43 -18.48 -1.10
C LYS A 6 25.89 -19.67 -1.88
N ILE A 7 25.78 -20.83 -1.23
CA ILE A 7 25.24 -22.05 -1.86
C ILE A 7 23.74 -21.86 -2.15
N ILE A 8 22.97 -21.37 -1.17
CA ILE A 8 21.52 -21.11 -1.35
C ILE A 8 21.29 -20.12 -2.49
N PHE A 9 22.07 -19.04 -2.54
CA PHE A 9 21.99 -18.05 -3.61
C PHE A 9 22.30 -18.67 -4.99
N ALA A 10 23.36 -19.46 -5.09
CA ALA A 10 23.70 -20.13 -6.35
C ALA A 10 22.61 -21.10 -6.81
N VAL A 11 22.03 -21.88 -5.88
CA VAL A 11 20.90 -22.78 -6.17
C VAL A 11 19.67 -21.98 -6.63
N ALA A 12 19.37 -20.86 -5.98
CA ALA A 12 18.26 -19.99 -6.40
C ALA A 12 18.49 -19.42 -7.81
N CYS A 13 19.68 -18.93 -8.13
CA CYS A 13 20.01 -18.45 -9.47
C CYS A 13 19.85 -19.56 -10.54
N VAL A 14 20.31 -20.77 -10.27
CA VAL A 14 20.13 -21.92 -11.18
C VAL A 14 18.65 -22.25 -11.35
N ALA A 15 17.87 -22.27 -10.27
CA ALA A 15 16.43 -22.51 -10.33
C ALA A 15 15.71 -21.44 -11.18
N ILE A 16 16.05 -20.16 -11.01
CA ILE A 16 15.51 -19.06 -11.83
C ILE A 16 15.81 -19.28 -13.31
N VAL A 17 17.05 -19.61 -13.67
CA VAL A 17 17.43 -19.87 -15.06
C VAL A 17 16.65 -21.05 -15.65
N ILE A 18 16.46 -22.12 -14.86
CA ILE A 18 15.66 -23.29 -15.29
C ILE A 18 14.20 -22.87 -15.52
N VAL A 19 13.59 -22.13 -14.58
CA VAL A 19 12.19 -21.65 -14.70
C VAL A 19 12.03 -20.80 -15.95
N LEU A 20 12.91 -19.83 -16.18
CA LEU A 20 12.86 -18.95 -17.35
C LEU A 20 13.08 -19.74 -18.66
N ALA A 21 14.00 -20.72 -18.67
CA ALA A 21 14.23 -21.59 -19.84
C ALA A 21 12.98 -22.43 -20.15
N VAL A 22 12.32 -23.00 -19.15
CA VAL A 22 11.06 -23.75 -19.34
C VAL A 22 9.97 -22.84 -19.89
N ALA A 23 9.83 -21.62 -19.41
CA ALA A 23 8.85 -20.65 -19.93
C ALA A 23 9.11 -20.33 -21.40
N GLY A 24 10.38 -20.11 -21.78
CA GLY A 24 10.77 -19.85 -23.17
C GLY A 24 10.47 -21.03 -24.11
N ILE A 25 10.80 -22.25 -23.67
CA ILE A 25 10.60 -23.48 -24.49
C ILE A 25 9.10 -23.78 -24.66
N THR A 26 8.30 -23.61 -23.61
CA THR A 26 6.86 -23.95 -23.63
C THR A 26 6.00 -22.88 -24.28
N GLY A 27 6.51 -21.66 -24.48
CA GLY A 27 5.73 -20.52 -24.95
C GLY A 27 4.57 -20.15 -23.98
N GLY A 28 4.62 -20.68 -22.75
CA GLY A 28 3.51 -20.55 -21.78
C GLY A 28 3.17 -19.11 -21.40
N ALA A 29 4.16 -18.22 -21.44
CA ALA A 29 3.97 -16.80 -21.14
C ALA A 29 3.15 -16.05 -22.22
N MET A 30 2.93 -16.64 -23.37
CA MET A 30 2.17 -16.07 -24.50
C MET A 30 0.71 -16.54 -24.55
N LYS A 31 0.26 -17.33 -23.59
CA LYS A 31 -1.16 -17.73 -23.54
C LYS A 31 -2.05 -16.51 -23.33
N THR A 32 -3.16 -16.48 -24.05
CA THR A 32 -4.18 -15.42 -24.01
C THR A 32 -5.52 -15.95 -23.49
N ALA A 33 -6.34 -15.03 -22.96
CA ALA A 33 -7.73 -15.25 -22.59
C ALA A 33 -8.58 -14.09 -23.16
N PRO A 34 -9.92 -14.24 -23.25
CA PRO A 34 -10.81 -13.13 -23.56
C PRO A 34 -10.57 -11.94 -22.62
N CYS A 35 -10.60 -10.73 -23.16
CA CYS A 35 -10.48 -9.51 -22.34
C CYS A 35 -11.76 -9.30 -21.52
N ILE A 36 -11.61 -9.17 -20.21
CA ILE A 36 -12.75 -9.03 -19.28
C ILE A 36 -13.43 -7.65 -19.46
N ASN A 37 -12.66 -6.60 -19.71
CA ASN A 37 -13.20 -5.24 -19.84
C ASN A 37 -14.11 -5.04 -21.07
N CYS A 38 -14.03 -5.89 -22.06
CA CYS A 38 -14.85 -5.83 -23.28
C CYS A 38 -15.46 -7.19 -23.66
N ASP A 39 -15.51 -8.14 -22.73
CA ASP A 39 -16.04 -9.49 -22.96
C ASP A 39 -15.50 -10.18 -24.23
N GLY A 40 -14.23 -9.92 -24.55
CA GLY A 40 -13.56 -10.45 -25.74
C GLY A 40 -13.95 -9.76 -27.06
N THR A 41 -14.75 -8.70 -27.04
CA THR A 41 -15.20 -8.00 -28.27
C THR A 41 -14.15 -7.04 -28.83
N GLY A 42 -13.23 -6.55 -28.00
CA GLY A 42 -12.29 -5.49 -28.35
C GLY A 42 -12.86 -4.08 -28.27
N ILE A 43 -14.14 -3.92 -27.94
CA ILE A 43 -14.87 -2.66 -27.91
C ILE A 43 -15.54 -2.52 -26.54
N VAL A 44 -15.38 -1.36 -25.89
CA VAL A 44 -15.96 -1.07 -24.56
C VAL A 44 -17.18 -0.17 -24.62
N ALA A 45 -17.32 0.63 -25.70
CA ALA A 45 -18.46 1.48 -25.93
C ALA A 45 -18.66 1.74 -27.42
N GLU A 46 -19.88 2.13 -27.77
CA GLU A 46 -20.23 2.64 -29.09
C GLU A 46 -20.57 4.12 -28.97
N GLU A 47 -19.88 4.99 -29.70
CA GLU A 47 -20.18 6.41 -29.71
C GLU A 47 -21.35 6.66 -30.65
N GLY A 48 -22.50 7.03 -30.10
CA GLY A 48 -23.72 7.31 -30.84
C GLY A 48 -23.59 8.51 -31.78
N CYS A 49 -24.26 8.47 -32.91
CA CYS A 49 -24.24 9.55 -33.88
C CYS A 49 -25.06 10.75 -33.40
N LYS A 50 -24.39 11.81 -32.99
CA LYS A 50 -25.01 13.07 -32.55
C LYS A 50 -25.71 13.83 -33.70
N VAL A 51 -25.40 13.52 -34.95
CA VAL A 51 -26.00 14.20 -36.14
C VAL A 51 -27.43 13.75 -36.39
N CYS A 52 -27.72 12.48 -36.16
CA CYS A 52 -29.05 11.91 -36.28
C CYS A 52 -29.69 11.53 -34.94
N GLU A 53 -29.13 11.98 -33.83
CA GLU A 53 -29.59 11.65 -32.48
C GLU A 53 -29.83 10.13 -32.31
N GLU A 54 -28.89 9.33 -32.81
CA GLU A 54 -28.89 7.86 -32.75
C GLU A 54 -30.12 7.20 -33.44
N THR A 55 -30.80 7.89 -34.29
CA THR A 55 -31.93 7.33 -35.05
C THR A 55 -31.49 6.59 -36.32
N GLY A 56 -30.28 6.86 -36.82
CA GLY A 56 -29.77 6.39 -38.11
C GLY A 56 -30.34 7.14 -39.31
N ILE A 57 -31.27 8.10 -39.07
CA ILE A 57 -31.97 8.87 -40.10
C ILE A 57 -31.77 10.36 -39.85
N PHE A 58 -31.40 11.12 -40.88
CA PHE A 58 -31.27 12.57 -40.83
C PHE A 58 -32.00 13.18 -42.02
N LYS A 59 -32.98 14.08 -41.77
CA LYS A 59 -33.80 14.71 -42.78
C LYS A 59 -34.48 13.72 -43.75
N GLU A 60 -35.13 12.68 -43.21
CA GLU A 60 -35.84 11.62 -43.93
C GLU A 60 -34.97 10.70 -44.83
N ALA A 61 -33.66 10.79 -44.72
CA ALA A 61 -32.71 9.90 -45.42
C ALA A 61 -31.78 9.21 -44.42
N THR A 62 -31.12 8.13 -44.87
CA THR A 62 -30.06 7.49 -44.07
C THR A 62 -28.99 8.51 -43.73
N CYS A 63 -28.60 8.59 -42.47
CA CYS A 63 -27.61 9.55 -42.03
C CYS A 63 -26.24 9.26 -42.71
N GLU A 64 -25.74 10.24 -43.45
CA GLU A 64 -24.45 10.12 -44.17
C GLU A 64 -23.25 9.98 -43.24
N TYR A 65 -23.39 10.41 -41.96
CA TYR A 65 -22.32 10.36 -40.97
C TYR A 65 -22.13 8.98 -40.36
N CYS A 66 -23.21 8.28 -40.04
CA CYS A 66 -23.16 6.92 -39.48
C CYS A 66 -23.68 5.84 -40.48
N HIS A 67 -23.99 6.22 -41.72
CA HIS A 67 -24.54 5.34 -42.76
C HIS A 67 -25.70 4.45 -42.28
N GLY A 68 -26.52 5.00 -41.36
CA GLY A 68 -27.65 4.29 -40.77
C GLY A 68 -27.32 3.33 -39.63
N THR A 69 -26.04 3.17 -39.26
CA THR A 69 -25.62 2.28 -38.18
C THR A 69 -25.94 2.81 -36.77
N LYS A 70 -26.31 4.10 -36.69
CA LYS A 70 -26.53 4.85 -35.42
C LYS A 70 -25.27 5.13 -34.61
N VAL A 71 -24.15 4.56 -34.99
CA VAL A 71 -22.84 4.64 -34.31
C VAL A 71 -21.84 5.30 -35.27
N VAL A 72 -21.04 6.22 -34.74
CA VAL A 72 -19.99 6.91 -35.52
C VAL A 72 -18.64 6.27 -35.30
N GLN A 73 -18.39 5.82 -34.10
CA GLN A 73 -17.11 5.27 -33.72
C GLN A 73 -17.26 4.21 -32.60
N ASN A 74 -16.54 3.12 -32.73
CA ASN A 74 -16.38 2.16 -31.66
C ASN A 74 -15.24 2.61 -30.75
N VAL A 75 -15.48 2.69 -29.45
CA VAL A 75 -14.44 2.95 -28.47
C VAL A 75 -13.68 1.66 -28.25
N VAL A 76 -12.45 1.62 -28.76
CA VAL A 76 -11.58 0.45 -28.63
C VAL A 76 -11.20 0.24 -27.19
N CYS A 77 -11.22 -1.01 -26.74
CA CYS A 77 -10.80 -1.35 -25.38
C CYS A 77 -9.30 -1.09 -25.21
N ASP A 78 -8.93 -0.23 -24.28
CA ASP A 78 -7.55 0.17 -24.04
C ASP A 78 -6.70 -1.01 -23.51
N GLU A 79 -7.31 -1.95 -22.79
CA GLU A 79 -6.58 -3.09 -22.20
C GLU A 79 -6.16 -4.13 -23.25
N CYS A 80 -7.02 -4.43 -24.24
CA CYS A 80 -6.70 -5.38 -25.30
C CYS A 80 -6.38 -4.71 -26.66
N HIS A 81 -6.42 -3.39 -26.74
CA HIS A 81 -6.20 -2.60 -27.96
C HIS A 81 -7.03 -3.10 -29.16
N GLY A 82 -8.29 -3.45 -28.89
CA GLY A 82 -9.22 -3.91 -29.91
C GLY A 82 -9.10 -5.38 -30.33
N THR A 83 -8.15 -6.14 -29.74
CA THR A 83 -7.95 -7.54 -30.12
C THR A 83 -8.97 -8.50 -29.51
N GLY A 84 -9.69 -8.07 -28.47
CA GLY A 84 -10.55 -8.92 -27.64
C GLY A 84 -9.79 -9.96 -26.80
N GLN A 85 -8.48 -10.00 -26.89
CA GLN A 85 -7.64 -10.98 -26.23
C GLN A 85 -6.54 -10.30 -25.42
N VAL A 86 -6.34 -10.74 -24.18
CA VAL A 86 -5.25 -10.31 -23.31
C VAL A 86 -4.38 -11.51 -22.92
N ARG A 87 -3.14 -11.26 -22.58
CA ARG A 87 -2.31 -12.33 -22.00
C ARG A 87 -2.92 -12.78 -20.69
N ALA A 88 -2.94 -14.08 -20.45
CA ALA A 88 -3.43 -14.68 -19.21
C ALA A 88 -2.63 -15.95 -18.94
N SER A 89 -1.62 -15.86 -18.10
CA SER A 89 -0.72 -16.98 -17.86
C SER A 89 -0.20 -16.96 -16.42
N PHE A 90 -0.05 -18.15 -15.83
CA PHE A 90 0.65 -18.36 -14.57
C PHE A 90 2.04 -17.69 -14.53
N TRP A 91 2.70 -17.58 -15.70
CA TRP A 91 4.02 -16.95 -15.82
C TRP A 91 4.03 -15.48 -15.40
N ALA A 92 2.88 -14.82 -15.36
CA ALA A 92 2.75 -13.45 -14.86
C ALA A 92 3.12 -13.33 -13.37
N LEU A 93 2.98 -14.38 -12.59
CA LEU A 93 3.32 -14.40 -11.17
C LEU A 93 4.79 -14.76 -10.90
N VAL A 94 5.53 -15.21 -11.91
CA VAL A 94 6.94 -15.64 -11.76
C VAL A 94 7.89 -14.47 -11.45
N PRO A 95 7.85 -13.31 -12.12
CA PRO A 95 8.73 -12.18 -11.83
C PRO A 95 8.68 -11.69 -10.36
N PRO A 96 7.50 -11.41 -9.77
CA PRO A 96 7.44 -11.01 -8.37
C PRO A 96 7.87 -12.14 -7.42
N VAL A 97 7.58 -13.41 -7.72
CA VAL A 97 8.07 -14.54 -6.91
C VAL A 97 9.60 -14.60 -6.91
N ILE A 98 10.24 -14.38 -8.07
CA ILE A 98 11.71 -14.29 -8.17
C ILE A 98 12.24 -13.13 -7.32
N ALA A 99 11.66 -11.94 -7.46
CA ALA A 99 12.08 -10.76 -6.70
C ALA A 99 11.95 -10.99 -5.18
N ILE A 100 10.82 -11.53 -4.72
CA ILE A 100 10.57 -11.84 -3.31
C ILE A 100 11.56 -12.88 -2.80
N ALA A 101 11.73 -14.00 -3.50
CA ALA A 101 12.64 -15.05 -3.09
C ALA A 101 14.08 -14.54 -2.96
N LEU A 102 14.54 -13.75 -3.94
CA LEU A 102 15.87 -13.16 -3.88
C LEU A 102 16.00 -12.15 -2.75
N ALA A 103 15.02 -11.27 -2.53
CA ALA A 103 15.04 -10.30 -1.44
C ALA A 103 15.13 -10.98 -0.08
N LEU A 104 14.38 -12.05 0.15
CA LEU A 104 14.44 -12.82 1.40
C LEU A 104 15.76 -13.55 1.60
N ILE A 105 16.37 -14.09 0.53
CA ILE A 105 17.65 -14.83 0.60
C ILE A 105 18.82 -13.87 0.76
N THR A 106 18.87 -12.82 -0.05
CA THR A 106 20.03 -11.91 -0.12
C THR A 106 19.95 -10.81 0.93
N LYS A 107 18.75 -10.44 1.37
CA LYS A 107 18.42 -9.25 2.15
C LYS A 107 18.79 -7.95 1.41
N GLU A 108 18.75 -8.00 0.09
CA GLU A 108 19.07 -6.88 -0.76
C GLU A 108 17.90 -6.66 -1.74
N VAL A 109 17.24 -5.50 -1.67
CA VAL A 109 15.96 -5.23 -2.34
C VAL A 109 16.16 -4.75 -3.77
N TYR A 110 17.10 -3.83 -4.02
CA TYR A 110 17.27 -3.20 -5.33
C TYR A 110 17.62 -4.20 -6.42
N SER A 111 18.64 -5.04 -6.18
CA SER A 111 19.03 -6.08 -7.13
C SER A 111 17.94 -7.12 -7.34
N SER A 112 17.21 -7.46 -6.28
CA SER A 112 16.13 -8.45 -6.32
C SER A 112 14.97 -7.95 -7.18
N LEU A 113 14.52 -6.72 -6.98
CA LEU A 113 13.49 -6.08 -7.81
C LEU A 113 13.95 -5.95 -9.26
N PHE A 114 15.18 -5.49 -9.49
CA PHE A 114 15.71 -5.34 -10.83
C PHE A 114 15.79 -6.68 -11.59
N ILE A 115 16.23 -7.76 -10.94
CA ILE A 115 16.22 -9.10 -11.53
C ILE A 115 14.79 -9.55 -11.85
N GLY A 116 13.82 -9.26 -10.98
CA GLY A 116 12.41 -9.51 -11.25
C GLY A 116 11.90 -8.76 -12.48
N ILE A 117 12.24 -7.46 -12.62
CA ILE A 117 11.91 -6.64 -13.80
C ILE A 117 12.50 -7.27 -15.06
N VAL A 118 13.79 -7.63 -15.03
CA VAL A 118 14.46 -8.27 -16.17
C VAL A 118 13.79 -9.60 -16.54
N ALA A 119 13.45 -10.43 -15.55
CA ALA A 119 12.74 -11.68 -15.78
C ALA A 119 11.37 -11.45 -16.43
N GLY A 120 10.61 -10.47 -15.93
CA GLY A 120 9.32 -10.07 -16.51
C GLY A 120 9.45 -9.57 -17.94
N ALA A 121 10.42 -8.71 -18.20
CA ALA A 121 10.69 -8.17 -19.53
C ALA A 121 11.14 -9.27 -20.54
N LEU A 122 11.98 -10.21 -20.11
CA LEU A 122 12.38 -11.38 -20.91
C LEU A 122 11.17 -12.23 -21.31
N LEU A 123 10.30 -12.53 -20.36
CA LEU A 123 9.07 -13.28 -20.61
C LEU A 123 8.09 -12.48 -21.50
N GLY A 124 7.95 -11.18 -21.25
CA GLY A 124 7.12 -10.28 -22.05
C GLY A 124 7.55 -10.15 -23.49
N ALA A 125 8.85 -10.02 -23.72
CA ALA A 125 9.47 -9.92 -25.04
C ALA A 125 9.70 -11.27 -25.73
N ASN A 126 9.31 -12.38 -25.11
CA ASN A 126 9.61 -13.72 -25.61
C ASN A 126 11.11 -13.89 -25.94
N PHE A 127 11.96 -13.45 -25.01
CA PHE A 127 13.44 -13.51 -25.07
C PHE A 127 14.10 -12.76 -26.27
N LYS A 128 13.37 -11.84 -26.91
CA LYS A 128 13.94 -10.92 -27.92
C LYS A 128 14.65 -9.77 -27.22
N PHE A 129 15.93 -9.54 -27.53
CA PHE A 129 16.77 -8.55 -26.87
C PHE A 129 16.19 -7.12 -26.95
N THR A 130 15.83 -6.65 -28.15
CA THR A 130 15.28 -5.30 -28.34
C THR A 130 13.99 -5.11 -27.55
N GLY A 131 13.03 -6.04 -27.67
CA GLY A 131 11.78 -5.98 -26.90
C GLY A 131 12.00 -6.07 -25.40
N THR A 132 12.99 -6.84 -24.93
CA THR A 132 13.35 -6.87 -23.50
C THR A 132 13.84 -5.51 -23.03
N MET A 133 14.69 -4.83 -23.80
CA MET A 133 15.17 -3.49 -23.46
C MET A 133 14.05 -2.45 -23.49
N ASP A 134 13.15 -2.53 -24.48
CA ASP A 134 11.98 -1.64 -24.59
C ASP A 134 11.05 -1.81 -23.37
N PHE A 135 10.77 -3.04 -22.96
CA PHE A 135 10.00 -3.30 -21.74
C PHE A 135 10.67 -2.79 -20.48
N ILE A 136 12.00 -3.00 -20.32
CA ILE A 136 12.70 -2.51 -19.12
C ILE A 136 12.68 -0.98 -19.06
N THR A 137 13.00 -0.31 -20.17
CA THR A 137 13.16 1.15 -20.20
C THR A 137 11.83 1.89 -20.34
N GLY A 138 10.96 1.47 -21.26
CA GLY A 138 9.68 2.10 -21.57
C GLY A 138 8.61 1.75 -20.53
N ASP A 139 7.96 0.60 -20.72
CA ASP A 139 6.84 0.15 -19.89
C ASP A 139 7.23 -0.13 -18.44
N GLY A 140 8.50 -0.46 -18.19
CA GLY A 140 9.05 -0.63 -16.85
C GLY A 140 9.38 0.70 -16.18
N LEU A 141 10.62 1.17 -16.36
CA LEU A 141 11.16 2.26 -15.56
C LEU A 141 10.55 3.63 -15.88
N THR A 142 10.39 3.97 -17.17
CA THR A 142 9.85 5.28 -17.57
C THR A 142 8.39 5.41 -17.15
N SER A 143 7.57 4.39 -17.43
CA SER A 143 6.18 4.38 -16.99
C SER A 143 6.07 4.42 -15.46
N ALA A 144 6.91 3.65 -14.74
CA ALA A 144 6.90 3.66 -13.28
C ALA A 144 7.18 5.05 -12.68
N VAL A 145 8.11 5.82 -13.28
CA VAL A 145 8.37 7.20 -12.83
C VAL A 145 7.21 8.12 -13.19
N ALA A 146 6.64 8.00 -14.39
CA ALA A 146 5.53 8.82 -14.84
C ALA A 146 4.28 8.57 -13.99
N ASP A 147 3.93 7.31 -13.76
CA ASP A 147 2.75 6.90 -12.97
C ASP A 147 2.82 7.38 -11.52
N ASN A 148 4.04 7.46 -10.94
CA ASN A 148 4.25 7.88 -9.56
C ASN A 148 4.78 9.31 -9.42
N ALA A 149 4.86 10.10 -10.49
CA ALA A 149 5.51 11.41 -10.47
C ALA A 149 5.00 12.32 -9.34
N GLY A 150 3.68 12.35 -9.11
CA GLY A 150 3.08 13.10 -8.02
C GLY A 150 3.55 12.64 -6.64
N ILE A 151 3.57 11.34 -6.39
CA ILE A 151 4.04 10.80 -5.11
C ILE A 151 5.54 11.02 -4.93
N LEU A 152 6.34 10.90 -5.99
CA LEU A 152 7.77 11.19 -5.93
C LEU A 152 8.04 12.65 -5.55
N ILE A 153 7.29 13.61 -6.11
CA ILE A 153 7.34 15.03 -5.74
C ILE A 153 6.94 15.20 -4.26
N PHE A 154 5.84 14.59 -3.84
CA PHE A 154 5.37 14.66 -2.46
C PHE A 154 6.42 14.12 -1.46
N LEU A 155 7.02 12.96 -1.74
CA LEU A 155 8.10 12.38 -0.93
C LEU A 155 9.30 13.34 -0.78
N VAL A 156 9.75 13.92 -1.88
CA VAL A 156 10.86 14.89 -1.88
C VAL A 156 10.52 16.10 -1.02
N VAL A 157 9.34 16.69 -1.23
CA VAL A 157 8.89 17.88 -0.49
C VAL A 157 8.76 17.57 1.00
N LEU A 158 8.21 16.41 1.34
CA LEU A 158 8.11 15.98 2.73
C LEU A 158 9.49 15.79 3.37
N GLY A 159 10.41 15.12 2.69
CA GLY A 159 11.79 14.97 3.16
C GLY A 159 12.45 16.32 3.43
N ILE A 160 12.21 17.33 2.57
CA ILE A 160 12.69 18.69 2.77
C ILE A 160 12.07 19.32 4.02
N ILE A 161 10.75 19.23 4.21
CA ILE A 161 10.05 19.75 5.40
C ILE A 161 10.62 19.11 6.68
N VAL A 162 10.82 17.79 6.68
CA VAL A 162 11.42 17.08 7.82
C VAL A 162 12.85 17.55 8.09
N SER A 163 13.66 17.73 7.03
CA SER A 163 15.03 18.25 7.14
C SER A 163 15.05 19.66 7.74
N LEU A 164 14.14 20.54 7.32
CA LEU A 164 13.97 21.90 7.86
C LEU A 164 13.59 21.88 9.33
N ILE A 165 12.61 21.07 9.72
CA ILE A 165 12.15 20.90 11.11
C ILE A 165 13.30 20.41 12.00
N ASN A 166 14.07 19.43 11.52
CA ASN A 166 15.23 18.90 12.25
C ASN A 166 16.32 19.97 12.38
N LYS A 167 16.64 20.69 11.31
CA LYS A 167 17.62 21.79 11.31
C LYS A 167 17.21 22.93 12.26
N ALA A 168 15.90 23.24 12.31
CA ALA A 168 15.34 24.21 13.25
C ALA A 168 15.37 23.75 14.71
N GLY A 169 15.65 22.46 14.99
CA GLY A 169 15.61 21.89 16.34
C GLY A 169 14.21 21.58 16.84
N GLY A 170 13.19 21.64 15.97
CA GLY A 170 11.80 21.39 16.34
C GLY A 170 11.57 19.97 16.86
N SER A 171 12.16 18.97 16.20
CA SER A 171 12.08 17.55 16.61
C SER A 171 12.73 17.32 17.99
N ALA A 172 13.89 17.93 18.25
CA ALA A 172 14.56 17.83 19.55
C ALA A 172 13.73 18.45 20.67
N ALA A 173 13.21 19.66 20.43
CA ALA A 173 12.35 20.37 21.38
C ALA A 173 11.04 19.60 21.68
N PHE A 174 10.43 19.00 20.64
CA PHE A 174 9.24 18.16 20.83
C PHE A 174 9.57 16.89 21.62
N GLY A 175 10.69 16.26 21.31
CA GLY A 175 11.17 15.10 22.05
C GLY A 175 11.40 15.41 23.54
N GLU A 176 11.91 16.61 23.89
CA GLU A 176 12.04 17.06 25.29
C GLU A 176 10.69 17.29 25.96
N TRP A 177 9.74 17.92 25.26
CA TRP A 177 8.39 18.13 25.74
C TRP A 177 7.66 16.81 25.95
N ALA A 178 7.70 15.91 24.94
CA ALA A 178 7.09 14.59 25.02
C ALA A 178 7.67 13.74 26.15
N GLY A 179 9.00 13.79 26.35
CA GLY A 179 9.65 13.13 27.47
C GLY A 179 9.19 13.61 28.85
N LYS A 180 8.66 14.83 28.96
CA LYS A 180 8.08 15.36 30.20
C LYS A 180 6.62 14.93 30.40
N HIS A 181 5.86 14.73 29.33
CA HIS A 181 4.41 14.48 29.37
C HIS A 181 4.08 13.00 29.15
N ILE A 182 4.70 12.34 28.19
CA ILE A 182 4.56 10.89 27.96
C ILE A 182 5.59 10.19 28.83
N LYS A 183 5.12 9.58 29.92
CA LYS A 183 6.00 9.01 30.94
C LYS A 183 6.26 7.50 30.79
N SER A 184 5.70 6.88 29.77
CA SER A 184 5.82 5.44 29.61
C SER A 184 5.95 5.01 28.14
N ARG A 185 6.65 3.91 27.93
CA ARG A 185 6.77 3.26 26.63
C ARG A 185 5.42 2.87 26.04
N THR A 186 4.53 2.32 26.86
CA THR A 186 3.14 2.02 26.48
C THR A 186 2.41 3.29 26.01
N GLY A 187 2.60 4.41 26.75
CA GLY A 187 2.04 5.71 26.37
C GLY A 187 2.55 6.21 25.02
N ALA A 188 3.84 6.03 24.71
CA ALA A 188 4.40 6.41 23.42
C ALA A 188 3.80 5.59 22.27
N MET A 189 3.67 4.28 22.43
CA MET A 189 3.04 3.41 21.43
C MET A 189 1.56 3.71 21.23
N LEU A 190 0.80 3.94 22.31
CA LEU A 190 -0.63 4.31 22.22
C LEU A 190 -0.83 5.70 21.63
N ALA A 191 0.07 6.65 21.90
CA ALA A 191 0.03 7.97 21.27
C ALA A 191 0.34 7.89 19.76
N THR A 192 1.27 7.02 19.35
CA THR A 192 1.53 6.73 17.93
C THR A 192 0.28 6.14 17.27
N PHE A 193 -0.33 5.15 17.90
CA PHE A 193 -1.60 4.56 17.46
C PHE A 193 -2.71 5.62 17.32
N ALA A 194 -2.92 6.45 18.34
CA ALA A 194 -3.96 7.47 18.33
C ALA A 194 -3.74 8.51 17.22
N LEU A 195 -2.49 8.92 16.98
CA LEU A 195 -2.17 9.83 15.89
C LEU A 195 -2.41 9.17 14.52
N GLY A 196 -2.04 7.90 14.36
CA GLY A 196 -2.33 7.13 13.14
C GLY A 196 -3.84 7.05 12.87
N VAL A 197 -4.64 6.79 13.89
CA VAL A 197 -6.11 6.79 13.77
C VAL A 197 -6.67 8.16 13.40
N LEU A 198 -6.10 9.25 13.89
CA LEU A 198 -6.56 10.61 13.59
C LEU A 198 -6.27 11.04 12.15
N ILE A 199 -5.25 10.46 11.51
CA ILE A 199 -4.87 10.76 10.13
C ILE A 199 -5.41 9.65 9.20
N PHE A 200 -6.72 9.53 9.12
CA PHE A 200 -7.41 8.45 8.40
C PHE A 200 -7.70 8.73 6.92
N ILE A 201 -7.33 9.89 6.41
CA ILE A 201 -7.77 10.41 5.12
C ILE A 201 -7.10 9.66 3.96
N ASP A 202 -5.79 9.45 4.10
CA ASP A 202 -4.94 8.80 3.10
C ASP A 202 -3.78 8.08 3.78
N ASP A 203 -3.48 6.87 3.34
CA ASP A 203 -2.46 6.00 3.96
C ASP A 203 -1.03 6.47 3.71
N TYR A 204 -0.74 7.00 2.51
CA TYR A 204 0.58 7.59 2.20
C TYR A 204 0.87 8.81 3.08
N PHE A 205 -0.12 9.69 3.21
CA PHE A 205 -0.02 10.85 4.07
C PHE A 205 0.13 10.48 5.55
N ASN A 206 -0.64 9.49 6.02
CA ASN A 206 -0.57 8.97 7.38
C ASN A 206 0.86 8.53 7.71
N CYS A 207 1.45 7.66 6.88
CA CYS A 207 2.70 7.00 7.20
C CYS A 207 3.85 7.98 7.45
N LEU A 208 3.98 8.96 6.59
CA LEU A 208 5.10 9.90 6.62
C LEU A 208 4.93 10.93 7.74
N THR A 209 3.69 11.35 8.00
CA THR A 209 3.38 12.32 9.05
C THR A 209 3.52 11.70 10.43
N VAL A 210 2.88 10.54 10.69
CA VAL A 210 3.00 9.83 11.98
C VAL A 210 4.45 9.46 12.28
N GLY A 211 5.18 8.97 11.26
CA GLY A 211 6.58 8.62 11.39
C GLY A 211 7.46 9.80 11.81
N SER A 212 7.34 10.93 11.12
CA SER A 212 8.14 12.13 11.43
C SER A 212 7.86 12.70 12.82
N VAL A 213 6.58 12.70 13.25
CA VAL A 213 6.14 13.24 14.53
C VAL A 213 6.49 12.32 15.70
N MET A 214 6.23 11.02 15.57
CA MET A 214 6.32 10.09 16.71
C MET A 214 7.71 9.49 16.88
N ARG A 215 8.58 9.56 15.90
CA ARG A 215 9.96 9.07 15.98
C ARG A 215 10.74 9.61 17.17
N PRO A 216 10.82 10.94 17.41
CA PRO A 216 11.53 11.46 18.59
C PRO A 216 10.92 10.99 19.91
N VAL A 217 9.61 10.76 19.95
CA VAL A 217 8.89 10.29 21.14
C VAL A 217 9.21 8.83 21.43
N THR A 218 9.11 7.99 20.42
CA THR A 218 9.36 6.54 20.52
C THR A 218 10.83 6.24 20.84
N ASP A 219 11.77 7.00 20.24
CA ASP A 219 13.21 6.88 20.53
C ASP A 219 13.53 7.13 22.00
N ARG A 220 12.99 8.20 22.59
CA ARG A 220 13.16 8.50 24.01
C ARG A 220 12.67 7.41 24.94
N HIS A 221 11.68 6.65 24.51
CA HIS A 221 11.09 5.56 25.29
C HIS A 221 11.64 4.18 24.90
N ASN A 222 12.77 4.13 24.15
CA ASN A 222 13.42 2.91 23.70
C ASN A 222 12.46 1.94 22.98
N VAL A 223 11.57 2.46 22.15
CA VAL A 223 10.76 1.66 21.21
C VAL A 223 11.59 1.46 19.96
N SER A 224 11.73 0.22 19.49
CA SER A 224 12.54 -0.05 18.29
C SER A 224 11.95 0.61 17.04
N ARG A 225 12.81 0.94 16.08
CA ARG A 225 12.37 1.49 14.79
C ARG A 225 11.47 0.52 14.02
N ALA A 226 11.72 -0.77 14.14
CA ALA A 226 10.85 -1.80 13.58
C ALA A 226 9.44 -1.77 14.20
N LYS A 227 9.34 -1.57 15.53
CA LYS A 227 8.04 -1.45 16.20
C LYS A 227 7.31 -0.17 15.82
N LEU A 228 8.03 0.94 15.69
CA LEU A 228 7.45 2.20 15.20
C LEU A 228 6.90 2.04 13.79
N SER A 229 7.69 1.48 12.85
CA SER A 229 7.24 1.24 11.48
C SER A 229 6.03 0.33 11.42
N TYR A 230 5.98 -0.72 12.27
CA TYR A 230 4.79 -1.57 12.40
C TYR A 230 3.56 -0.79 12.90
N LEU A 231 3.72 0.09 13.90
CA LEU A 231 2.58 0.90 14.40
C LEU A 231 2.05 1.84 13.32
N ILE A 232 2.94 2.43 12.53
CA ILE A 232 2.56 3.30 11.41
C ILE A 232 1.81 2.50 10.35
N ASP A 233 2.40 1.42 9.85
CA ASP A 233 1.84 0.54 8.82
C ASP A 233 0.47 0.01 9.24
N ALA A 234 0.38 -0.57 10.42
CA ALA A 234 -0.83 -1.17 10.94
C ALA A 234 -1.93 -0.16 11.33
N THR A 235 -1.67 1.16 11.27
CA THR A 235 -2.67 2.22 11.48
C THR A 235 -2.89 3.11 10.24
N ALA A 236 -2.18 2.88 9.15
CA ALA A 236 -2.39 3.63 7.91
C ALA A 236 -3.45 2.97 7.04
N ALA A 237 -3.10 2.01 6.19
CA ALA A 237 -4.05 1.33 5.32
C ALA A 237 -5.25 0.69 6.07
N PRO A 238 -5.07 0.00 7.24
CA PRO A 238 -6.21 -0.53 7.98
C PRO A 238 -7.23 0.51 8.43
N ILE A 239 -6.80 1.71 8.81
CA ILE A 239 -7.71 2.79 9.21
C ILE A 239 -8.39 3.40 7.99
N CYS A 240 -7.65 3.70 6.92
CA CYS A 240 -8.23 4.25 5.68
C CYS A 240 -9.31 3.34 5.11
N MET A 241 -9.13 2.02 5.23
CA MET A 241 -10.07 1.00 4.74
C MET A 241 -11.36 0.87 5.57
N ILE A 242 -11.41 1.41 6.76
CA ILE A 242 -12.61 1.43 7.61
C ILE A 242 -13.13 2.84 7.85
N ALA A 243 -12.53 3.83 7.22
CA ALA A 243 -12.96 5.23 7.30
C ALA A 243 -13.86 5.57 6.11
N PRO A 244 -15.13 5.97 6.34
CA PRO A 244 -16.08 6.27 5.25
C PRO A 244 -15.67 7.47 4.38
N ILE A 245 -14.79 8.31 4.88
CA ILE A 245 -14.28 9.50 4.19
C ILE A 245 -12.77 9.31 4.00
N SER A 246 -12.38 8.43 3.08
CA SER A 246 -10.98 8.17 2.77
C SER A 246 -10.79 8.00 1.26
N SER A 247 -9.55 8.15 0.79
CA SER A 247 -9.18 7.83 -0.59
C SER A 247 -9.59 6.40 -1.00
N TRP A 248 -9.62 5.46 -0.03
CA TRP A 248 -10.03 4.08 -0.24
C TRP A 248 -11.54 3.93 -0.43
N ALA A 249 -12.36 4.63 0.38
CA ALA A 249 -13.81 4.65 0.22
C ALA A 249 -14.19 5.15 -1.19
N ALA A 250 -13.49 6.16 -1.67
CA ALA A 250 -13.62 6.70 -3.00
C ALA A 250 -13.34 5.67 -4.09
N ALA A 251 -12.13 5.09 -4.04
CA ALA A 251 -11.70 4.11 -5.03
C ALA A 251 -12.64 2.89 -5.08
N VAL A 252 -13.09 2.39 -3.93
CA VAL A 252 -14.03 1.25 -3.87
C VAL A 252 -15.38 1.64 -4.46
N SER A 253 -15.86 2.85 -4.18
CA SER A 253 -17.14 3.34 -4.70
C SER A 253 -17.19 3.42 -6.23
N SER A 254 -16.04 3.65 -6.89
CA SER A 254 -15.96 3.70 -8.35
C SER A 254 -16.18 2.36 -9.06
N TYR A 255 -16.09 1.25 -8.33
CA TYR A 255 -16.33 -0.09 -8.88
C TYR A 255 -17.76 -0.60 -8.69
N ALA A 256 -18.60 0.12 -7.97
CA ALA A 256 -20.01 -0.20 -7.76
C ALA A 256 -20.91 0.58 -8.73
N ASN A 257 -22.21 0.24 -8.76
CA ASN A 257 -23.18 1.01 -9.52
C ASN A 257 -23.29 2.45 -8.98
N GLU A 258 -23.68 3.39 -9.84
CA GLU A 258 -23.87 4.80 -9.46
C GLU A 258 -24.76 4.95 -8.21
N GLY A 259 -24.24 5.65 -7.19
CA GLY A 259 -24.93 5.92 -5.92
C GLY A 259 -24.89 4.80 -4.87
N GLU A 260 -24.44 3.59 -5.18
CA GLU A 260 -24.42 2.47 -4.24
C GLU A 260 -23.05 2.24 -3.57
N GLY A 261 -21.96 2.72 -4.18
CA GLY A 261 -20.60 2.36 -3.80
C GLY A 261 -20.24 2.71 -2.36
N LEU A 262 -20.54 3.92 -1.90
CA LEU A 262 -20.29 4.33 -0.53
C LEU A 262 -21.11 3.51 0.48
N SER A 263 -22.37 3.21 0.16
CA SER A 263 -23.23 2.37 1.01
C SER A 263 -22.67 0.97 1.14
N LEU A 264 -22.23 0.36 0.04
CA LEU A 264 -21.59 -0.97 0.04
C LEU A 264 -20.28 -0.96 0.84
N PHE A 265 -19.45 0.06 0.66
CA PHE A 265 -18.22 0.23 1.44
C PHE A 265 -18.51 0.30 2.94
N ILE A 266 -19.45 1.15 3.37
CA ILE A 266 -19.82 1.30 4.80
C ILE A 266 -20.35 -0.03 5.36
N ARG A 267 -21.17 -0.75 4.61
CA ARG A 267 -21.69 -2.06 5.01
C ARG A 267 -20.60 -3.13 5.10
N ALA A 268 -19.53 -3.01 4.33
CA ALA A 268 -18.39 -3.91 4.37
C ALA A 268 -17.46 -3.66 5.57
N ILE A 269 -17.42 -2.44 6.13
CA ILE A 269 -16.54 -2.07 7.25
C ILE A 269 -16.61 -3.07 8.43
N PRO A 270 -17.80 -3.43 8.96
CA PRO A 270 -17.87 -4.32 10.12
C PRO A 270 -17.31 -5.72 9.87
N TYR A 271 -17.30 -6.17 8.62
CA TYR A 271 -16.74 -7.45 8.20
C TYR A 271 -15.26 -7.36 7.82
N ASN A 272 -14.64 -6.18 7.84
CA ASN A 272 -13.22 -6.06 7.56
C ASN A 272 -12.38 -6.56 8.75
N PHE A 273 -12.35 -7.90 8.89
CA PHE A 273 -11.70 -8.53 10.04
C PHE A 273 -10.23 -8.19 10.12
N TYR A 274 -9.48 -8.20 9.00
CA TYR A 274 -8.04 -7.93 9.07
C TYR A 274 -7.74 -6.54 9.63
N SER A 275 -8.39 -5.50 9.11
CA SER A 275 -8.20 -4.13 9.60
C SER A 275 -8.64 -3.98 11.06
N LEU A 276 -9.86 -4.40 11.38
CA LEU A 276 -10.39 -4.27 12.75
C LEU A 276 -9.56 -5.07 13.77
N LEU A 277 -9.20 -6.31 13.44
CA LEU A 277 -8.41 -7.15 14.33
C LEU A 277 -6.96 -6.68 14.46
N THR A 278 -6.38 -6.05 13.43
CA THR A 278 -5.06 -5.41 13.51
C THR A 278 -5.07 -4.29 14.56
N LEU A 279 -6.12 -3.46 14.60
CA LEU A 279 -6.24 -2.41 15.62
C LEU A 279 -6.40 -3.00 17.03
N VAL A 280 -7.25 -4.01 17.18
CA VAL A 280 -7.40 -4.75 18.45
C VAL A 280 -6.07 -5.37 18.88
N PHE A 281 -5.34 -5.95 17.93
CA PHE A 281 -4.03 -6.58 18.15
C PHE A 281 -3.00 -5.58 18.65
N ILE A 282 -2.89 -4.39 18.02
CA ILE A 282 -1.96 -3.34 18.45
C ILE A 282 -2.25 -2.91 19.90
N ILE A 283 -3.51 -2.62 20.20
CA ILE A 283 -3.91 -2.20 21.54
C ILE A 283 -3.61 -3.31 22.56
N ALA A 284 -4.02 -4.54 22.27
CA ALA A 284 -3.87 -5.67 23.18
C ALA A 284 -2.40 -6.01 23.44
N ILE A 285 -1.55 -6.13 22.40
CA ILE A 285 -0.13 -6.46 22.57
C ILE A 285 0.63 -5.36 23.32
N THR A 286 0.25 -4.08 23.06
CA THR A 286 0.83 -2.92 23.73
C THR A 286 0.47 -2.89 25.23
N LEU A 287 -0.80 -3.14 25.57
CA LEU A 287 -1.25 -3.19 26.96
C LEU A 287 -0.73 -4.44 27.70
N MET A 288 -0.62 -5.57 27.01
CA MET A 288 -0.04 -6.79 27.57
C MET A 288 1.47 -6.70 27.76
N LYS A 289 2.17 -5.71 27.17
CA LYS A 289 3.61 -5.42 27.31
C LYS A 289 4.51 -6.60 26.95
N PHE A 290 4.25 -7.25 25.83
CA PHE A 290 5.10 -8.33 25.32
C PHE A 290 5.18 -8.25 23.80
N ASP A 291 6.20 -8.89 23.26
CA ASP A 291 6.41 -9.05 21.83
C ASP A 291 6.85 -10.49 21.52
N TYR A 292 6.58 -10.97 20.30
CA TYR A 292 6.98 -12.32 19.87
C TYR A 292 7.56 -12.30 18.45
N GLY A 293 8.04 -13.45 18.01
CA GLY A 293 8.70 -13.56 16.72
C GLY A 293 9.97 -12.72 16.64
N THR A 294 10.28 -12.22 15.47
CA THR A 294 11.45 -11.38 15.21
C THR A 294 11.32 -10.00 15.86
N MET A 295 10.11 -9.45 15.99
CA MET A 295 9.87 -8.17 16.66
C MET A 295 10.38 -8.18 18.11
N ARG A 296 10.22 -9.29 18.84
CA ARG A 296 10.72 -9.44 20.22
C ARG A 296 12.21 -9.15 20.31
N ILE A 297 13.01 -9.58 19.34
CA ILE A 297 14.47 -9.39 19.35
C ILE A 297 14.79 -7.89 19.28
N HIS A 298 14.13 -7.17 18.37
CA HIS A 298 14.29 -5.72 18.21
C HIS A 298 13.86 -4.97 19.47
N GLU A 299 12.74 -5.36 20.04
CA GLU A 299 12.19 -4.72 21.22
C GLU A 299 13.02 -4.98 22.50
N VAL A 300 13.56 -6.19 22.66
CA VAL A 300 14.48 -6.52 23.78
C VAL A 300 15.79 -5.73 23.64
N ASN A 301 16.36 -5.64 22.42
CA ASN A 301 17.57 -4.85 22.19
C ASN A 301 17.34 -3.36 22.47
N ALA A 302 16.21 -2.82 22.03
CA ALA A 302 15.85 -1.43 22.30
C ALA A 302 15.67 -1.16 23.80
N LYS A 303 14.99 -2.06 24.54
CA LYS A 303 14.77 -1.94 25.98
C LYS A 303 16.05 -2.04 26.80
N GLN A 304 16.89 -3.07 26.52
CA GLN A 304 18.01 -3.43 27.39
C GLN A 304 19.31 -2.73 27.00
N LYS A 305 19.52 -2.45 25.70
CA LYS A 305 20.78 -1.91 25.18
C LYS A 305 20.64 -0.49 24.63
N GLY A 306 19.41 0.04 24.53
CA GLY A 306 19.15 1.30 23.83
C GLY A 306 19.40 1.21 22.31
N ASP A 307 19.55 -0.02 21.77
CA ASP A 307 19.76 -0.25 20.33
C ASP A 307 18.41 -0.29 19.61
N LEU A 308 18.04 0.80 18.97
CA LEU A 308 16.77 0.96 18.29
C LEU A 308 16.73 0.24 16.94
N TYR A 309 17.87 -0.15 16.37
CA TYR A 309 17.99 -0.66 15.00
C TYR A 309 18.28 -2.18 14.93
N THR A 310 18.92 -2.75 15.92
CA THR A 310 19.27 -4.18 16.07
C THR A 310 20.26 -4.74 15.01
N SER A 311 20.25 -4.23 13.78
CA SER A 311 21.02 -4.76 12.65
C SER A 311 22.36 -4.05 12.39
N GLY A 312 22.73 -3.07 13.22
CA GLY A 312 23.95 -2.29 13.03
C GLY A 312 23.89 -1.26 11.89
N ASP A 313 22.92 -1.35 10.99
CA ASP A 313 22.65 -0.33 9.99
C ASP A 313 21.89 0.82 10.69
N LYS A 314 22.63 1.64 11.40
CA LYS A 314 22.15 2.97 11.73
C LYS A 314 21.96 3.67 10.39
N ALA A 315 20.73 4.05 10.04
CA ALA A 315 20.57 5.14 9.10
C ALA A 315 21.48 6.25 9.64
N GLU A 316 22.52 6.60 8.90
CA GLU A 316 23.42 7.68 9.30
C GLU A 316 22.58 8.93 9.42
N VAL A 317 22.11 9.20 10.62
CA VAL A 317 21.63 10.51 10.99
C VAL A 317 22.93 11.29 11.16
N ALA A 318 23.33 11.96 10.07
CA ALA A 318 24.33 12.99 10.18
C ALA A 318 23.80 13.93 11.26
N ASP A 319 24.53 14.05 12.35
CA ASP A 319 24.27 15.06 13.38
C ASP A 319 24.69 16.41 12.80
N ASP A 320 23.82 16.95 11.96
CA ASP A 320 24.05 18.18 11.20
C ASP A 320 23.90 19.45 12.06
N GLY A 321 24.06 19.34 13.38
CA GLY A 321 23.94 20.45 14.31
C GLY A 321 22.60 21.18 14.13
N HIS A 322 21.69 21.00 15.06
CA HIS A 322 20.42 21.70 15.08
C HIS A 322 20.50 23.05 15.78
N SER A 323 19.59 23.97 15.45
CA SER A 323 19.48 25.25 16.12
C SER A 323 19.10 25.05 17.58
N SER A 324 19.81 25.68 18.50
CA SER A 324 19.47 25.71 19.93
C SER A 324 18.24 26.57 20.24
N LYS A 325 17.74 27.35 19.26
CA LYS A 325 16.56 28.21 19.37
C LYS A 325 15.25 27.47 19.10
N GLY A 326 15.29 26.20 18.70
CA GLY A 326 14.13 25.38 18.33
C GLY A 326 13.13 25.28 19.48
N LYS A 327 11.84 25.33 19.14
CA LYS A 327 10.71 25.14 20.04
C LYS A 327 9.76 24.11 19.48
N VAL A 328 8.88 23.56 20.32
CA VAL A 328 7.82 22.60 19.91
C VAL A 328 6.98 23.12 18.73
N VAL A 329 6.72 24.42 18.69
CA VAL A 329 5.95 25.05 17.60
C VAL A 329 6.65 24.91 16.24
N ASP A 330 7.99 24.78 16.20
CA ASP A 330 8.76 24.63 14.97
C ASP A 330 8.65 23.21 14.37
N LEU A 331 8.11 22.27 15.13
CA LEU A 331 7.67 20.96 14.63
C LEU A 331 6.16 20.97 14.38
N VAL A 332 5.36 21.36 15.38
CA VAL A 332 3.91 21.15 15.34
C VAL A 332 3.24 22.01 14.28
N LEU A 333 3.61 23.29 14.16
CA LEU A 333 2.95 24.20 13.21
C LEU A 333 3.20 23.83 11.73
N PRO A 334 4.44 23.52 11.29
CA PRO A 334 4.67 23.02 9.93
C PRO A 334 3.85 21.76 9.59
N ILE A 335 3.71 20.82 10.53
CA ILE A 335 2.94 19.60 10.33
C ILE A 335 1.44 19.89 10.26
N VAL A 336 0.92 20.72 11.16
CA VAL A 336 -0.51 21.12 11.13
C VAL A 336 -0.83 21.85 9.82
N VAL A 337 0.07 22.73 9.36
CA VAL A 337 -0.10 23.43 8.08
C VAL A 337 0.00 22.43 6.90
N LEU A 338 0.93 21.49 6.95
CA LEU A 338 1.02 20.42 5.94
C LEU A 338 -0.30 19.63 5.84
N ILE A 339 -0.84 19.18 6.98
CA ILE A 339 -2.13 18.47 7.05
C ILE A 339 -3.24 19.34 6.45
N ALA A 340 -3.37 20.59 6.91
CA ALA A 340 -4.42 21.49 6.45
C ALA A 340 -4.32 21.78 4.94
N CYS A 341 -3.10 22.02 4.43
CA CYS A 341 -2.88 22.28 3.01
C CYS A 341 -3.15 21.02 2.15
N CYS A 342 -2.75 19.83 2.61
CA CYS A 342 -3.03 18.60 1.88
C CYS A 342 -4.53 18.28 1.87
N ILE A 343 -5.23 18.42 3.01
CA ILE A 343 -6.70 18.26 3.06
C ILE A 343 -7.38 19.23 2.10
N PHE A 344 -7.00 20.52 2.16
CA PHE A 344 -7.56 21.52 1.28
C PHE A 344 -7.32 21.19 -0.21
N ALA A 345 -6.09 20.80 -0.55
CA ALA A 345 -5.72 20.46 -1.93
C ALA A 345 -6.44 19.20 -2.43
N LEU A 346 -6.58 18.15 -1.58
CA LEU A 346 -7.34 16.95 -1.93
C LEU A 346 -8.81 17.28 -2.23
N VAL A 347 -9.45 18.04 -1.34
CA VAL A 347 -10.86 18.44 -1.52
C VAL A 347 -11.02 19.38 -2.71
N TYR A 348 -10.03 20.26 -2.96
CA TYR A 348 -10.02 21.15 -4.11
C TYR A 348 -9.95 20.36 -5.44
N VAL A 349 -9.01 19.42 -5.54
CA VAL A 349 -8.83 18.57 -6.73
C VAL A 349 -10.07 17.70 -6.97
N GLY A 350 -10.74 17.27 -5.90
CA GLY A 350 -11.96 16.47 -5.98
C GLY A 350 -13.25 17.25 -6.29
N GLY A 351 -13.18 18.58 -6.55
CA GLY A 351 -14.30 19.34 -7.14
C GLY A 351 -15.23 20.04 -6.14
N ILE A 352 -14.78 20.34 -4.90
CA ILE A 352 -15.63 21.06 -3.93
C ILE A 352 -16.11 22.43 -4.44
N PHE A 353 -15.31 23.11 -5.27
CA PHE A 353 -15.66 24.39 -5.87
C PHE A 353 -16.51 24.26 -7.14
N ASP A 354 -16.67 23.04 -7.65
CA ASP A 354 -17.55 22.69 -8.76
C ASP A 354 -18.95 22.31 -8.27
N GLY A 355 -19.16 22.37 -6.94
CA GLY A 355 -20.47 22.15 -6.31
C GLY A 355 -20.64 20.77 -5.68
N GLU A 356 -19.60 19.95 -5.68
CA GLU A 356 -19.60 18.64 -5.02
C GLU A 356 -19.64 18.79 -3.49
N SER A 357 -20.22 17.80 -2.80
CA SER A 357 -20.18 17.75 -1.34
C SER A 357 -18.76 17.49 -0.87
N PHE A 358 -18.46 17.78 0.41
CA PHE A 358 -17.15 17.49 1.00
C PHE A 358 -16.79 15.99 0.89
N ILE A 359 -17.78 15.11 1.05
CA ILE A 359 -17.60 13.65 0.94
C ILE A 359 -17.30 13.26 -0.51
N ASP A 360 -18.07 13.77 -1.46
CA ASP A 360 -17.89 13.46 -2.87
C ASP A 360 -16.57 14.04 -3.41
N SER A 361 -16.19 15.24 -2.98
CA SER A 361 -14.89 15.83 -3.31
C SER A 361 -13.71 14.97 -2.81
N PHE A 362 -13.80 14.42 -1.59
CA PHE A 362 -12.82 13.44 -1.15
C PHE A 362 -12.85 12.15 -1.94
N SER A 363 -14.03 11.71 -2.36
CA SER A 363 -14.22 10.51 -3.15
C SER A 363 -13.62 10.63 -4.56
N ASN A 364 -13.74 11.80 -5.18
CA ASN A 364 -13.29 12.05 -6.55
C ASN A 364 -11.86 12.59 -6.65
N THR A 365 -11.14 12.72 -5.51
CA THR A 365 -9.82 13.32 -5.51
C THR A 365 -8.75 12.41 -6.13
N ASP A 366 -7.84 13.03 -6.89
CA ASP A 366 -6.59 12.40 -7.30
C ASP A 366 -5.48 12.76 -6.29
N ALA A 367 -5.12 11.79 -5.46
CA ALA A 367 -4.06 11.96 -4.45
C ALA A 367 -2.68 12.24 -5.08
N PHE A 368 -2.42 11.75 -6.30
CA PHE A 368 -1.17 12.02 -7.03
C PHE A 368 -1.03 13.49 -7.45
N VAL A 369 -2.14 14.22 -7.50
CA VAL A 369 -2.21 15.67 -7.79
C VAL A 369 -2.35 16.47 -6.50
N GLY A 370 -3.29 16.10 -5.64
CA GLY A 370 -3.63 16.87 -4.44
C GLY A 370 -2.50 16.92 -3.40
N LEU A 371 -1.84 15.80 -3.14
CA LEU A 371 -0.75 15.75 -2.15
C LEU A 371 0.47 16.60 -2.53
N PRO A 372 0.99 16.58 -3.78
CA PRO A 372 2.03 17.51 -4.21
C PRO A 372 1.65 18.97 -4.02
N TRP A 373 0.43 19.37 -4.42
CA TRP A 373 -0.01 20.75 -4.30
C TRP A 373 -0.03 21.22 -2.84
N GLY A 374 -0.68 20.44 -1.97
CA GLY A 374 -0.75 20.78 -0.55
C GLY A 374 0.64 20.84 0.11
N SER A 375 1.52 19.89 -0.22
CA SER A 375 2.85 19.83 0.36
C SER A 375 3.77 20.97 -0.11
N ILE A 376 3.69 21.40 -1.37
CA ILE A 376 4.47 22.55 -1.89
C ILE A 376 4.04 23.84 -1.17
N ILE A 377 2.74 24.08 -0.99
CA ILE A 377 2.24 25.22 -0.24
C ILE A 377 2.77 25.19 1.20
N ALA A 378 2.71 24.03 1.84
CA ALA A 378 3.22 23.84 3.19
C ALA A 378 4.75 24.04 3.30
N LEU A 379 5.51 23.63 2.27
CA LEU A 379 6.96 23.85 2.21
C LEU A 379 7.29 25.35 2.17
N VAL A 380 6.62 26.10 1.30
CA VAL A 380 6.81 27.56 1.19
C VAL A 380 6.49 28.23 2.53
N PHE A 381 5.36 27.85 3.14
CA PHE A 381 5.01 28.34 4.47
C PHE A 381 6.07 27.98 5.51
N THR A 382 6.55 26.75 5.55
CA THR A 382 7.54 26.26 6.52
C THR A 382 8.84 27.06 6.42
N ILE A 383 9.37 27.26 5.21
CA ILE A 383 10.58 28.07 4.98
C ILE A 383 10.35 29.49 5.48
N ALA A 384 9.26 30.13 5.06
CA ALA A 384 8.94 31.50 5.48
C ALA A 384 8.81 31.61 7.00
N PHE A 385 8.07 30.70 7.63
CA PHE A 385 7.84 30.67 9.08
C PHE A 385 9.14 30.53 9.87
N LEU A 386 10.00 29.57 9.53
CA LEU A 386 11.25 29.33 10.24
C LEU A 386 12.27 30.46 10.06
N CYS A 387 12.31 31.06 8.85
CA CYS A 387 13.17 32.21 8.58
C CYS A 387 12.68 33.49 9.30
N LEU A 388 11.36 33.76 9.29
CA LEU A 388 10.77 34.91 9.99
C LEU A 388 10.93 34.82 11.51
N ARG A 389 10.97 33.60 12.04
CA ARG A 389 11.28 33.36 13.46
C ARG A 389 12.76 33.43 13.80
N GLU A 390 13.62 33.64 12.81
CA GLU A 390 15.08 33.66 12.97
C GLU A 390 15.65 32.38 13.63
N VAL A 391 14.97 31.25 13.41
CA VAL A 391 15.41 29.94 13.91
C VAL A 391 16.48 29.36 13.00
N ILE A 392 16.29 29.54 11.67
CA ILE A 392 17.26 29.24 10.63
C ILE A 392 17.34 30.40 9.63
N THR A 393 18.47 30.56 8.97
CA THR A 393 18.64 31.50 7.87
C THR A 393 18.10 30.91 6.57
N PHE A 394 17.79 31.76 5.59
CA PHE A 394 17.37 31.28 4.25
C PHE A 394 18.43 30.39 3.59
N LYS A 395 19.71 30.70 3.78
CA LYS A 395 20.80 29.85 3.28
C LYS A 395 20.77 28.46 3.91
N GLU A 396 20.62 28.36 5.22
CA GLU A 396 20.48 27.08 5.92
C GLU A 396 19.23 26.32 5.49
N ALA A 397 18.13 27.02 5.16
CA ALA A 397 16.94 26.39 4.61
C ALA A 397 17.22 25.78 3.23
N MET A 398 17.94 26.49 2.36
CA MET A 398 18.33 25.97 1.04
C MET A 398 19.34 24.82 1.14
N ASP A 399 20.26 24.85 2.10
CA ASP A 399 21.18 23.73 2.38
C ASP A 399 20.45 22.46 2.88
N ALA A 400 19.26 22.61 3.45
CA ALA A 400 18.42 21.49 3.89
C ALA A 400 17.68 20.79 2.72
N VAL A 401 17.46 21.48 1.60
CA VAL A 401 16.74 20.94 0.43
C VAL A 401 17.39 19.68 -0.13
N PRO A 402 18.68 19.67 -0.53
CA PRO A 402 19.32 18.47 -1.04
C PRO A 402 19.42 17.36 0.01
N LYS A 403 19.51 17.70 1.31
CA LYS A 403 19.53 16.71 2.38
C LYS A 403 18.19 16.00 2.51
N GLY A 404 17.08 16.75 2.45
CA GLY A 404 15.74 16.18 2.45
C GLY A 404 15.50 15.28 1.24
N PHE A 405 15.96 15.68 0.06
CA PHE A 405 15.90 14.84 -1.14
C PHE A 405 16.68 13.54 -0.97
N LEU A 406 17.95 13.63 -0.51
CA LEU A 406 18.80 12.45 -0.29
C LEU A 406 18.19 11.47 0.73
N ALA A 407 17.50 11.96 1.75
CA ALA A 407 16.83 11.12 2.72
C ALA A 407 15.71 10.26 2.09
N MET A 408 15.10 10.71 0.99
CA MET A 408 14.01 10.01 0.30
C MET A 408 14.50 9.15 -0.88
N VAL A 409 15.76 9.27 -1.31
CA VAL A 409 16.30 8.49 -2.45
C VAL A 409 16.06 6.97 -2.32
N PRO A 410 16.27 6.33 -1.15
CA PRO A 410 16.00 4.91 -1.02
C PRO A 410 14.53 4.56 -1.30
N ALA A 411 13.57 5.31 -0.76
CA ALA A 411 12.15 5.11 -0.98
C ALA A 411 11.77 5.33 -2.45
N ILE A 412 12.29 6.39 -3.07
CA ILE A 412 12.07 6.71 -4.50
C ILE A 412 12.54 5.55 -5.40
N LEU A 413 13.77 5.03 -5.16
CA LEU A 413 14.31 3.94 -5.96
C LEU A 413 13.49 2.65 -5.83
N ILE A 414 13.13 2.30 -4.59
CA ILE A 414 12.36 1.08 -4.36
C ILE A 414 10.96 1.23 -4.95
N LEU A 415 10.28 2.37 -4.75
CA LEU A 415 8.97 2.63 -5.33
C LEU A 415 9.00 2.54 -6.87
N THR A 416 10.01 3.13 -7.50
CA THR A 416 10.20 3.05 -8.96
C THR A 416 10.37 1.60 -9.44
N PHE A 417 11.24 0.82 -8.78
CA PHE A 417 11.47 -0.58 -9.17
C PHE A 417 10.27 -1.48 -8.86
N ALA A 418 9.57 -1.26 -7.74
CA ALA A 418 8.37 -2.02 -7.41
C ALA A 418 7.25 -1.76 -8.43
N THR A 419 7.03 -0.51 -8.81
CA THR A 419 6.05 -0.15 -9.85
C THR A 419 6.46 -0.72 -11.22
N ALA A 420 7.74 -0.64 -11.59
CA ALA A 420 8.22 -1.26 -12.82
C ALA A 420 7.99 -2.78 -12.83
N LEU A 421 8.21 -3.46 -11.70
CA LEU A 421 7.91 -4.89 -11.57
C LEU A 421 6.40 -5.18 -11.69
N LYS A 422 5.55 -4.33 -11.06
CA LYS A 422 4.10 -4.40 -11.21
C LYS A 422 3.68 -4.29 -12.67
N ASN A 423 4.25 -3.32 -13.40
CA ASN A 423 3.96 -3.11 -14.82
C ASN A 423 4.36 -4.35 -15.66
N MET A 424 5.53 -4.94 -15.39
CA MET A 424 5.94 -6.20 -16.04
C MET A 424 4.96 -7.36 -15.76
N THR A 425 4.46 -7.45 -14.54
CA THR A 425 3.45 -8.44 -14.14
C THR A 425 2.14 -8.21 -14.90
N GLY A 426 1.73 -6.95 -15.07
CA GLY A 426 0.58 -6.53 -15.86
C GLY A 426 0.70 -6.91 -17.35
N VAL A 427 1.84 -6.63 -17.98
CA VAL A 427 2.14 -7.00 -19.38
C VAL A 427 2.02 -8.51 -19.61
N LEU A 428 2.31 -9.32 -18.60
CA LEU A 428 2.18 -10.78 -18.64
C LEU A 428 0.75 -11.28 -18.37
N GLY A 429 -0.19 -10.36 -18.04
CA GLY A 429 -1.60 -10.67 -17.86
C GLY A 429 -1.95 -11.33 -16.53
N SER A 430 -1.41 -10.81 -15.43
CA SER A 430 -1.76 -11.29 -14.09
C SER A 430 -3.24 -11.10 -13.77
N LYS A 431 -3.82 -9.95 -14.13
CA LYS A 431 -5.23 -9.62 -13.90
C LYS A 431 -6.18 -10.67 -14.51
N PRO A 432 -6.18 -10.88 -15.84
CA PRO A 432 -7.10 -11.84 -16.46
C PRO A 432 -6.83 -13.29 -16.01
N PHE A 433 -5.59 -13.66 -15.73
CA PHE A 433 -5.27 -15.01 -15.23
C PHE A 433 -5.94 -15.28 -13.88
N VAL A 434 -5.89 -14.32 -12.96
CA VAL A 434 -6.48 -14.47 -11.63
C VAL A 434 -8.00 -14.40 -11.69
N ALA A 435 -8.56 -13.52 -12.53
CA ALA A 435 -9.99 -13.44 -12.73
C ALA A 435 -10.58 -14.76 -13.25
N ASP A 436 -9.94 -15.37 -14.27
CA ASP A 436 -10.33 -16.69 -14.79
C ASP A 436 -10.25 -17.78 -13.72
N ALA A 437 -9.19 -17.77 -12.89
CA ALA A 437 -9.06 -18.72 -11.79
C ALA A 437 -10.18 -18.57 -10.75
N MET A 438 -10.62 -17.33 -10.47
CA MET A 438 -11.68 -17.03 -9.49
C MET A 438 -13.07 -17.44 -9.99
N THR A 439 -13.41 -17.13 -11.26
CA THR A 439 -14.71 -17.52 -11.84
C THR A 439 -14.92 -19.04 -11.86
N ASN A 440 -13.86 -19.80 -12.13
CA ASN A 440 -13.92 -21.27 -12.13
C ASN A 440 -14.16 -21.88 -10.73
N VAL A 441 -13.90 -21.16 -9.65
CA VAL A 441 -14.13 -21.62 -8.26
C VAL A 441 -15.55 -21.28 -7.78
N ALA A 442 -16.21 -20.28 -8.37
CA ALA A 442 -17.49 -19.73 -7.89
C ALA A 442 -18.66 -20.73 -7.87
N ASP A 443 -18.72 -21.67 -8.82
CA ASP A 443 -19.91 -22.53 -9.01
C ASP A 443 -20.17 -23.58 -7.92
N ASN A 444 -19.20 -23.89 -7.04
CA ASN A 444 -19.30 -25.05 -6.17
C ASN A 444 -19.33 -24.78 -4.66
N PHE A 445 -18.98 -23.57 -4.18
CA PHE A 445 -18.80 -23.32 -2.73
C PHE A 445 -19.10 -21.88 -2.30
N GLN A 446 -20.26 -21.33 -2.63
CA GLN A 446 -20.59 -19.92 -2.38
C GLN A 446 -20.34 -19.44 -0.95
N MET A 447 -20.68 -20.21 0.07
CA MET A 447 -20.46 -19.83 1.47
C MET A 447 -18.98 -19.71 1.87
N PHE A 448 -18.08 -20.40 1.16
CA PHE A 448 -16.64 -20.35 1.41
C PHE A 448 -15.91 -19.33 0.54
N LEU A 449 -16.59 -18.76 -0.47
CA LEU A 449 -15.99 -17.79 -1.38
C LEU A 449 -15.36 -16.57 -0.67
N PRO A 450 -15.98 -15.97 0.35
CA PRO A 450 -15.31 -14.86 1.06
C PRO A 450 -13.95 -15.25 1.62
N ALA A 451 -13.78 -16.43 2.18
CA ALA A 451 -12.50 -16.91 2.67
C ALA A 451 -11.50 -17.18 1.55
N ILE A 452 -11.95 -17.70 0.41
CA ILE A 452 -11.13 -17.92 -0.78
C ILE A 452 -10.70 -16.57 -1.37
N ILE A 453 -11.64 -15.62 -1.50
CA ILE A 453 -11.37 -14.25 -1.95
C ILE A 453 -10.30 -13.59 -1.08
N PHE A 454 -10.42 -13.72 0.25
CA PHE A 454 -9.42 -13.20 1.18
C PHE A 454 -8.03 -13.78 0.91
N LEU A 455 -7.88 -15.10 0.76
CA LEU A 455 -6.59 -15.74 0.48
C LEU A 455 -6.04 -15.33 -0.88
N VAL A 456 -6.89 -15.28 -1.89
CA VAL A 456 -6.48 -14.87 -3.24
C VAL A 456 -6.02 -13.41 -3.23
N ALA A 457 -6.76 -12.52 -2.56
CA ALA A 457 -6.39 -11.13 -2.39
C ALA A 457 -5.06 -10.99 -1.62
N CYS A 458 -4.87 -11.75 -0.52
CA CYS A 458 -3.58 -11.79 0.19
C CYS A 458 -2.43 -12.20 -0.73
N PHE A 459 -2.63 -13.25 -1.52
CA PHE A 459 -1.59 -13.76 -2.40
C PHE A 459 -1.24 -12.78 -3.53
N ILE A 460 -2.27 -12.21 -4.18
CA ILE A 460 -2.05 -11.24 -5.27
C ILE A 460 -1.36 -10.00 -4.74
N SER A 461 -1.86 -9.43 -3.66
CA SER A 461 -1.32 -8.22 -3.07
C SER A 461 0.12 -8.43 -2.57
N PHE A 462 0.40 -9.59 -1.96
CA PHE A 462 1.76 -9.98 -1.60
C PHE A 462 2.69 -10.09 -2.82
N ALA A 463 2.20 -10.69 -3.92
CA ALA A 463 3.00 -10.92 -5.13
C ALA A 463 3.16 -9.67 -6.01
N THR A 464 2.21 -8.75 -5.99
CA THR A 464 2.24 -7.52 -6.78
C THR A 464 2.74 -6.30 -6.03
N GLY A 465 2.71 -6.35 -4.68
CA GLY A 465 3.08 -5.22 -3.81
C GLY A 465 2.12 -4.05 -3.92
N THR A 466 0.82 -4.31 -4.16
CA THR A 466 -0.16 -3.23 -4.21
C THR A 466 -1.55 -3.70 -3.77
N SER A 467 -2.06 -3.05 -2.75
CA SER A 467 -3.45 -3.24 -2.31
C SER A 467 -4.43 -2.70 -3.36
N TRP A 468 -4.17 -1.50 -3.90
CA TRP A 468 -5.03 -0.82 -4.87
C TRP A 468 -5.21 -1.62 -6.16
N GLY A 469 -4.13 -2.13 -6.71
CA GLY A 469 -4.18 -3.00 -7.88
C GLY A 469 -4.97 -4.28 -7.63
N THR A 470 -4.86 -4.82 -6.42
CA THR A 470 -5.52 -6.07 -6.03
C THR A 470 -7.03 -5.90 -5.90
N PHE A 471 -7.50 -4.94 -5.10
CA PHE A 471 -8.94 -4.74 -4.96
C PHE A 471 -9.58 -4.20 -6.25
N GLY A 472 -8.87 -3.39 -7.02
CA GLY A 472 -9.33 -2.92 -8.32
C GLY A 472 -9.63 -4.04 -9.32
N ILE A 473 -8.95 -5.18 -9.20
CA ILE A 473 -9.21 -6.38 -9.99
C ILE A 473 -10.37 -7.20 -9.40
N LEU A 474 -10.32 -7.42 -8.10
CA LEU A 474 -11.19 -8.40 -7.45
C LEU A 474 -12.59 -7.87 -7.12
N ILE A 475 -12.77 -6.57 -6.81
CA ILE A 475 -14.09 -6.02 -6.50
C ILE A 475 -15.08 -6.20 -7.66
N PRO A 476 -14.76 -5.84 -8.92
CA PRO A 476 -15.66 -6.11 -10.05
C PRO A 476 -16.05 -7.58 -10.16
N ILE A 477 -15.13 -8.50 -9.86
CA ILE A 477 -15.42 -9.94 -9.88
C ILE A 477 -16.37 -10.32 -8.75
N VAL A 478 -16.13 -9.83 -7.53
CA VAL A 478 -17.02 -10.05 -6.37
C VAL A 478 -18.44 -9.56 -6.69
N MET A 479 -18.55 -8.39 -7.33
CA MET A 479 -19.84 -7.81 -7.72
C MET A 479 -20.57 -8.64 -8.78
N THR A 480 -19.88 -9.45 -9.55
CA THR A 480 -20.49 -10.35 -10.55
C THR A 480 -20.80 -11.73 -10.02
N ILE A 481 -20.07 -12.22 -9.01
CA ILE A 481 -20.26 -13.56 -8.43
C ILE A 481 -21.50 -13.61 -7.55
N PHE A 482 -21.77 -12.55 -6.80
CA PHE A 482 -22.90 -12.50 -5.84
C PHE A 482 -24.00 -11.59 -6.37
N GLU A 483 -25.25 -11.98 -6.13
CA GLU A 483 -26.41 -11.15 -6.47
C GLU A 483 -26.41 -9.86 -5.63
N ALA A 484 -26.92 -8.78 -6.22
CA ALA A 484 -27.05 -7.50 -5.54
C ALA A 484 -27.94 -7.63 -4.29
N GLY A 485 -27.41 -7.24 -3.13
CA GLY A 485 -28.12 -7.33 -1.85
C GLY A 485 -27.88 -8.64 -1.08
N ASP A 486 -27.21 -9.63 -1.65
CA ASP A 486 -26.80 -10.83 -0.92
C ASP A 486 -25.81 -10.47 0.20
N PRO A 487 -26.01 -10.92 1.45
CA PRO A 487 -25.02 -10.74 2.51
C PRO A 487 -23.61 -11.23 2.14
N LEU A 488 -23.49 -12.27 1.33
CA LEU A 488 -22.20 -12.78 0.85
C LEU A 488 -21.46 -11.80 -0.06
N GLN A 489 -22.16 -10.94 -0.80
CA GLN A 489 -21.55 -9.89 -1.60
C GLN A 489 -20.77 -8.91 -0.71
N ILE A 490 -21.38 -8.48 0.40
CA ILE A 490 -20.76 -7.55 1.35
C ILE A 490 -19.57 -8.20 2.05
N ILE A 491 -19.74 -9.46 2.48
CA ILE A 491 -18.68 -10.22 3.13
C ILE A 491 -17.53 -10.48 2.16
N GLY A 492 -17.84 -10.81 0.89
CA GLY A 492 -16.86 -11.02 -0.17
C GLY A 492 -16.08 -9.76 -0.53
N MET A 493 -16.78 -8.61 -0.64
CA MET A 493 -16.14 -7.31 -0.82
C MET A 493 -15.19 -7.00 0.34
N SER A 494 -15.66 -7.17 1.57
CA SER A 494 -14.85 -6.97 2.76
C SER A 494 -13.63 -7.89 2.80
N ALA A 495 -13.80 -9.15 2.40
CA ALA A 495 -12.72 -10.14 2.32
C ALA A 495 -11.66 -9.75 1.28
N CYS A 496 -12.11 -9.24 0.14
CA CYS A 496 -11.23 -8.71 -0.90
C CYS A 496 -10.37 -7.55 -0.37
N LEU A 497 -11.01 -6.57 0.24
CA LEU A 497 -10.36 -5.39 0.80
C LEU A 497 -9.36 -5.78 1.92
N ALA A 498 -9.81 -6.59 2.87
CA ALA A 498 -9.00 -7.08 3.98
C ALA A 498 -7.79 -7.91 3.52
N GLY A 499 -7.99 -8.77 2.53
CA GLY A 499 -6.92 -9.58 1.94
C GLY A 499 -5.90 -8.73 1.19
N SER A 500 -6.36 -7.70 0.48
CA SER A 500 -5.48 -6.77 -0.23
C SER A 500 -4.53 -6.06 0.74
N VAL A 501 -5.03 -5.55 1.87
CA VAL A 501 -4.17 -4.92 2.90
C VAL A 501 -3.25 -5.95 3.58
N CYS A 502 -3.77 -7.14 3.90
CA CYS A 502 -2.97 -8.18 4.54
C CYS A 502 -1.77 -8.61 3.69
N GLY A 503 -2.00 -8.82 2.38
CA GLY A 503 -0.93 -9.20 1.45
C GLY A 503 0.11 -8.10 1.29
N ASP A 504 -0.33 -6.87 1.20
CA ASP A 504 0.50 -5.68 1.10
C ASP A 504 1.40 -5.50 2.32
N HIS A 505 0.85 -5.60 3.52
CA HIS A 505 1.59 -5.56 4.78
C HIS A 505 2.67 -6.66 4.89
N CYS A 506 2.49 -7.80 4.23
CA CYS A 506 3.48 -8.88 4.23
C CYS A 506 4.51 -8.75 3.11
N SER A 507 4.27 -7.92 2.12
CA SER A 507 5.06 -7.86 0.89
C SER A 507 6.33 -7.00 1.03
N PRO A 508 7.51 -7.56 0.74
CA PRO A 508 8.75 -6.78 0.73
C PRO A 508 8.88 -5.86 -0.51
N ILE A 509 7.95 -5.93 -1.45
CA ILE A 509 7.91 -5.08 -2.64
C ILE A 509 6.73 -4.11 -2.63
N SER A 510 5.99 -4.04 -1.51
CA SER A 510 4.89 -3.11 -1.33
C SER A 510 5.40 -1.67 -1.30
N ASP A 511 4.77 -0.81 -2.09
CA ASP A 511 5.03 0.62 -2.13
C ASP A 511 4.74 1.28 -0.78
N THR A 512 3.64 0.91 -0.14
CA THR A 512 3.26 1.45 1.17
C THR A 512 4.18 0.96 2.29
N THR A 513 4.50 -0.34 2.37
CA THR A 513 5.45 -0.90 3.36
C THR A 513 6.84 -0.28 3.25
N ILE A 514 7.27 0.05 2.02
CA ILE A 514 8.51 0.80 1.77
C ILE A 514 8.44 2.19 2.42
N MET A 515 7.33 2.90 2.21
CA MET A 515 7.13 4.25 2.75
C MET A 515 7.02 4.23 4.28
N TYR A 516 6.38 3.23 4.89
CA TYR A 516 6.34 3.07 6.35
C TYR A 516 7.72 2.82 6.95
N SER A 517 8.55 2.07 6.23
CA SER A 517 9.97 1.88 6.59
C SER A 517 10.72 3.20 6.57
N ALA A 518 10.53 4.02 5.54
CA ALA A 518 11.14 5.34 5.40
C ALA A 518 10.63 6.31 6.48
N GLY A 519 9.30 6.35 6.72
CA GLY A 519 8.70 7.17 7.78
C GLY A 519 9.23 6.84 9.17
N GLY A 520 9.34 5.55 9.50
CA GLY A 520 9.94 5.06 10.74
C GLY A 520 11.46 5.13 10.78
N GLN A 521 12.13 5.42 9.66
CA GLN A 521 13.59 5.29 9.49
C GLN A 521 14.09 3.90 9.93
N CYS A 522 13.40 2.88 9.51
CA CYS A 522 13.74 1.49 9.75
C CYS A 522 14.33 0.88 8.48
N ASN A 523 15.27 -0.05 8.62
CA ASN A 523 15.65 -0.86 7.48
C ASN A 523 14.42 -1.63 6.97
N HIS A 524 14.15 -1.54 5.67
CA HIS A 524 12.94 -2.06 5.05
C HIS A 524 12.75 -3.57 5.30
N LEU A 525 13.79 -4.38 5.11
CA LEU A 525 13.71 -5.81 5.37
C LEU A 525 13.52 -6.15 6.85
N ASN A 526 14.06 -5.33 7.77
CA ASN A 526 13.80 -5.49 9.19
C ASN A 526 12.34 -5.19 9.51
N HIS A 527 11.76 -4.13 8.92
CA HIS A 527 10.34 -3.83 9.07
C HIS A 527 9.49 -5.00 8.61
N VAL A 528 9.63 -5.44 7.36
CA VAL A 528 8.87 -6.58 6.80
C VAL A 528 9.03 -7.84 7.65
N SER A 529 10.28 -8.24 7.96
CA SER A 529 10.53 -9.49 8.69
C SER A 529 10.02 -9.48 10.12
N THR A 530 9.91 -8.31 10.75
CA THR A 530 9.38 -8.16 12.11
C THR A 530 7.86 -8.08 12.14
N GLN A 531 7.23 -7.57 11.07
CA GLN A 531 5.79 -7.43 10.93
C GLN A 531 5.10 -8.75 10.55
N ILE A 532 5.70 -9.55 9.68
CA ILE A 532 5.12 -10.80 9.17
C ILE A 532 4.53 -11.70 10.27
N PRO A 533 5.20 -11.99 11.41
CA PRO A 533 4.60 -12.82 12.45
C PRO A 533 3.30 -12.25 13.02
N TYR A 534 3.16 -10.93 13.09
CA TYR A 534 1.96 -10.25 13.56
C TYR A 534 0.85 -10.28 12.52
N ALA A 535 1.18 -9.86 11.29
CA ALA A 535 0.25 -9.85 10.18
C ALA A 535 -0.32 -11.25 9.88
N VAL A 536 0.54 -12.29 9.86
CA VAL A 536 0.11 -13.68 9.65
C VAL A 536 -0.79 -14.17 10.79
N SER A 537 -0.53 -13.79 12.03
CA SER A 537 -1.39 -14.17 13.16
C SER A 537 -2.80 -13.59 13.00
N VAL A 538 -2.90 -12.31 12.63
CA VAL A 538 -4.19 -11.66 12.36
C VAL A 538 -4.84 -12.23 11.09
N ALA A 539 -4.06 -12.52 10.05
CA ALA A 539 -4.54 -13.11 8.81
C ALA A 539 -5.19 -14.48 9.01
N VAL A 540 -4.56 -15.34 9.81
CA VAL A 540 -5.12 -16.67 10.11
C VAL A 540 -6.45 -16.54 10.86
N ILE A 541 -6.54 -15.65 11.84
CA ILE A 541 -7.80 -15.42 12.55
C ILE A 541 -8.85 -14.84 11.60
N SER A 542 -8.48 -13.87 10.74
CA SER A 542 -9.38 -13.28 9.75
C SER A 542 -9.89 -14.31 8.75
N PHE A 543 -9.03 -15.18 8.25
CA PHE A 543 -9.41 -16.28 7.37
C PHE A 543 -10.46 -17.20 8.01
N VAL A 544 -10.23 -17.63 9.26
CA VAL A 544 -11.20 -18.43 10.02
C VAL A 544 -12.53 -17.67 10.18
N MET A 545 -12.45 -16.35 10.43
CA MET A 545 -13.64 -15.52 10.56
C MET A 545 -14.40 -15.35 9.24
N TYR A 546 -13.73 -15.32 8.09
CA TYR A 546 -14.43 -15.31 6.80
C TYR A 546 -15.14 -16.64 6.50
N ILE A 547 -14.58 -17.78 6.92
CA ILE A 547 -15.29 -19.07 6.88
C ILE A 547 -16.54 -19.01 7.76
N ILE A 548 -16.40 -18.57 9.01
CA ILE A 548 -17.53 -18.48 9.96
C ILE A 548 -18.58 -17.50 9.44
N SER A 549 -18.18 -16.33 8.95
CA SER A 549 -19.10 -15.29 8.47
C SER A 549 -19.82 -15.68 7.18
N GLY A 550 -19.19 -16.47 6.31
CA GLY A 550 -19.86 -17.02 5.14
C GLY A 550 -21.02 -17.96 5.50
N VAL A 551 -20.89 -18.68 6.63
CA VAL A 551 -21.94 -19.58 7.13
C VAL A 551 -22.97 -18.82 7.98
N VAL A 552 -22.53 -18.00 8.94
CA VAL A 552 -23.38 -17.35 9.96
C VAL A 552 -24.05 -16.08 9.43
N GLN A 553 -23.39 -15.35 8.54
CA GLN A 553 -23.84 -14.10 7.90
C GLN A 553 -24.37 -13.04 8.89
N ASN A 554 -23.92 -13.07 10.13
CA ASN A 554 -24.34 -12.16 11.19
C ASN A 554 -23.14 -11.53 11.90
N ILE A 555 -22.96 -10.23 11.68
CA ILE A 555 -21.84 -9.47 12.23
C ILE A 555 -21.88 -9.34 13.75
N ALA A 556 -23.07 -9.30 14.35
CA ALA A 556 -23.22 -9.18 15.80
C ALA A 556 -22.69 -10.43 16.54
N ILE A 557 -22.55 -11.55 15.84
CA ILE A 557 -21.91 -12.78 16.35
C ILE A 557 -20.45 -12.82 15.90
N ALA A 558 -20.20 -12.57 14.62
CA ALA A 558 -18.87 -12.76 14.03
C ALA A 558 -17.82 -11.82 14.61
N LEU A 559 -18.12 -10.53 14.75
CA LEU A 559 -17.14 -9.55 15.24
C LEU A 559 -16.73 -9.76 16.71
N PRO A 560 -17.64 -9.99 17.67
CA PRO A 560 -17.23 -10.33 19.04
C PRO A 560 -16.40 -11.61 19.12
N VAL A 561 -16.73 -12.63 18.36
CA VAL A 561 -15.96 -13.88 18.28
C VAL A 561 -14.55 -13.60 17.75
N ALA A 562 -14.42 -12.79 16.72
CA ALA A 562 -13.13 -12.41 16.15
C ALA A 562 -12.23 -11.69 17.18
N VAL A 563 -12.79 -10.73 17.92
CA VAL A 563 -12.09 -10.00 18.99
C VAL A 563 -11.64 -10.96 20.10
N ILE A 564 -12.54 -11.84 20.57
CA ILE A 564 -12.22 -12.82 21.62
C ILE A 564 -11.11 -13.77 21.15
N LEU A 565 -11.16 -14.26 19.92
CA LEU A 565 -10.10 -15.11 19.35
C LEU A 565 -8.76 -14.39 19.28
N THR A 566 -8.75 -13.11 18.86
CA THR A 566 -7.52 -12.32 18.76
C THR A 566 -6.89 -12.08 20.14
N VAL A 567 -7.69 -11.63 21.11
CA VAL A 567 -7.18 -11.37 22.47
C VAL A 567 -6.78 -12.69 23.15
N GLY A 568 -7.56 -13.76 22.98
CA GLY A 568 -7.26 -15.10 23.48
C GLY A 568 -5.95 -15.65 22.90
N PHE A 569 -5.75 -15.51 21.60
CA PHE A 569 -4.49 -15.88 20.92
C PHE A 569 -3.30 -15.13 21.53
N LEU A 570 -3.41 -13.81 21.71
CA LEU A 570 -2.35 -13.00 22.30
C LEU A 570 -2.05 -13.41 23.74
N PHE A 571 -3.08 -13.76 24.52
CA PHE A 571 -2.90 -14.25 25.89
C PHE A 571 -2.12 -15.58 25.91
N ILE A 572 -2.46 -16.52 25.03
CA ILE A 572 -1.74 -17.80 24.87
C ILE A 572 -0.30 -17.53 24.43
N MET A 573 -0.09 -16.68 23.43
CA MET A 573 1.24 -16.33 22.94
C MET A 573 2.10 -15.71 24.04
N LYS A 574 1.53 -14.82 24.86
CA LYS A 574 2.24 -14.25 26.01
C LYS A 574 2.69 -15.34 26.99
N MET A 575 1.82 -16.31 27.33
CA MET A 575 2.20 -17.43 28.20
C MET A 575 3.34 -18.26 27.60
N VAL A 576 3.26 -18.59 26.32
CA VAL A 576 4.29 -19.37 25.60
C VAL A 576 5.63 -18.63 25.59
N VAL A 577 5.61 -17.35 25.23
CA VAL A 577 6.84 -16.53 25.14
C VAL A 577 7.45 -16.32 26.53
N THR A 578 6.62 -16.04 27.54
CA THR A 578 7.09 -15.89 28.94
C THR A 578 7.72 -17.18 29.46
N LYS A 579 7.11 -18.34 29.16
CA LYS A 579 7.67 -19.64 29.54
C LYS A 579 9.01 -19.92 28.85
N LYS A 580 9.15 -19.53 27.58
CA LYS A 580 10.33 -19.81 26.77
C LYS A 580 11.51 -18.87 27.04
N TYR A 581 11.26 -17.60 27.29
CA TYR A 581 12.31 -16.57 27.34
C TYR A 581 12.40 -15.84 28.68
N GLY A 582 11.47 -16.07 29.63
CA GLY A 582 11.39 -15.35 30.90
C GLY A 582 10.71 -13.99 30.78
N LYS A 583 10.25 -13.43 31.92
CA LYS A 583 9.51 -12.16 31.95
C LYS A 583 10.35 -10.93 31.55
N GLU A 584 11.66 -10.99 31.70
CA GLU A 584 12.57 -9.86 31.42
C GLU A 584 12.89 -9.73 29.92
N ASN A 585 12.66 -10.78 29.14
CA ASN A 585 13.02 -10.87 27.73
C ASN A 585 11.79 -10.92 26.79
N ILE A 586 10.67 -10.30 27.21
CA ILE A 586 9.43 -10.25 26.44
C ILE A 586 8.95 -8.81 26.17
#